data_cccca39b0a15c7e93b3089c3baae6c90
#
_entry.id   cccca39b0a15c7e93b3089c3baae6c90
#
_cell.length_a   1.000
_cell.length_b   1.000
_cell.length_c   1.000
_cell.angle_alpha   90.00
_cell.angle_beta   90.00
_cell.angle_gamma   90.00
#
_symmetry.space_group_name_H-M   'P 1'
#
loop_
_entity.id
_entity.type
_entity.pdbx_description
1 polymer ?
#
loop_
_entity_poly.entity_id
_entity_poly.type
_entity_poly.pdbx_seq_one_letter_code
_entity_poly.pdbx_strand_id
1 'polypeptide(L)'
;MKIYHKFLLYQNKWIHPYVRMTVGVMTSITYLASILLIVGVVYEHGFTISEVEAHQLQRLYHGVWIVFLVDVTLRILLEYKDTRRTFSKLTWILTILLYLTLIPVIFHRPEEEGAILQFWEFLHGKAYHLVLLLVFSFFSLSNGLVRLLGRRTNPSLILAASFLIIIMIGTGLLMLPRCTVNGISWVDSLFISTSAVCVTGLTSVDVASTFTPTGFVVIILLIQIGGLGVMTLTSFFAMFFMGNTSLYNQLVVRDMVSSNSLNSLLSTLVYILPFTLVIEGIGMLAIWGDIHGTMGMDLQEELAFSAFHAISAFCNAGFSTLPGNLGNPLVMTGHNPFFIYISLLIILGGIGFPILVNFKDIILYHLRRLWHFLRTWHWDGKRFYHLYNLNTKIVLIVTFLLLVLGTVGIAVFEWNAAFAGMSVADKWTQAFFNATCPRTAGFTSVDLAGLGVQTLLIYLFLLWVGGGSQSTAGGIKVNAFAVVVLNLVAVLRGTERVEVFGRELSHDSIRRSNATVVMSFGVLLLFVFIISMLEPGTSLLAITFECVSALSTVGSSLNLTPRLGDDSKLLVALLMFVGRVGLITLMLGIIKQKKHTKYQYPSGQIIIN
;
A
#
# COMPACT_ATOMS: atom_id res chain seq x y z
N MET A 1 47.12 25.23 -24.01
CA MET A 1 46.43 25.29 -22.68
C MET A 1 45.65 26.59 -22.46
N LYS A 2 46.18 27.78 -22.70
CA LYS A 2 45.47 29.07 -22.48
C LYS A 2 44.21 29.29 -23.35
N ILE A 3 44.17 28.81 -24.63
CA ILE A 3 43.03 28.94 -25.57
C ILE A 3 41.89 28.03 -25.13
N TYR A 4 42.19 26.78 -24.77
CA TYR A 4 41.21 25.84 -24.26
C TYR A 4 40.55 26.29 -22.95
N HIS A 5 41.34 26.91 -22.04
CA HIS A 5 40.82 27.46 -20.79
C HIS A 5 39.92 28.70 -21.03
N LYS A 6 40.26 29.57 -21.99
CA LYS A 6 39.39 30.68 -22.43
C LYS A 6 38.10 30.21 -23.06
N PHE A 7 38.15 29.15 -23.88
CA PHE A 7 36.97 28.55 -24.51
C PHE A 7 36.03 27.94 -23.44
N LEU A 8 36.56 27.19 -22.47
CA LEU A 8 35.79 26.67 -21.33
C LEU A 8 35.15 27.75 -20.47
N LEU A 9 35.86 28.85 -20.21
CA LEU A 9 35.34 30.00 -19.49
C LEU A 9 34.23 30.72 -20.28
N TYR A 10 34.39 30.89 -21.60
CA TYR A 10 33.35 31.42 -22.46
C TYR A 10 32.11 30.53 -22.52
N GLN A 11 32.29 29.22 -22.67
CA GLN A 11 31.21 28.22 -22.64
C GLN A 11 30.45 28.24 -21.31
N ASN A 12 31.14 28.27 -20.18
CA ASN A 12 30.51 28.30 -18.87
C ASN A 12 29.81 29.63 -18.55
N LYS A 13 30.34 30.76 -19.06
CA LYS A 13 29.81 32.08 -18.74
C LYS A 13 28.65 32.51 -19.63
N TRP A 14 28.68 32.14 -20.91
CA TRP A 14 27.74 32.64 -21.93
C TRP A 14 26.78 31.54 -22.46
N ILE A 15 27.24 30.35 -22.68
CA ILE A 15 26.42 29.28 -23.29
C ILE A 15 25.65 28.49 -22.22
N HIS A 16 26.31 28.11 -21.15
CA HIS A 16 25.74 27.26 -20.09
C HIS A 16 24.48 27.84 -19.41
N PRO A 17 24.38 29.16 -19.14
CA PRO A 17 23.15 29.74 -18.58
C PRO A 17 21.95 29.62 -19.51
N TYR A 18 22.14 29.87 -20.83
CA TYR A 18 21.06 29.72 -21.82
C TYR A 18 20.64 28.26 -21.99
N VAL A 19 21.59 27.33 -22.04
CA VAL A 19 21.31 25.90 -22.09
C VAL A 19 20.49 25.47 -20.89
N ARG A 20 20.87 25.84 -19.67
CA ARG A 20 20.11 25.55 -18.46
C ARG A 20 18.70 26.17 -18.48
N MET A 21 18.58 27.39 -18.99
CA MET A 21 17.29 28.04 -19.12
C MET A 21 16.40 27.27 -20.11
N THR A 22 16.91 26.88 -21.28
CA THR A 22 16.18 26.09 -22.30
C THR A 22 15.74 24.75 -21.74
N VAL A 23 16.65 23.99 -21.09
CA VAL A 23 16.33 22.72 -20.46
C VAL A 23 15.33 22.91 -19.31
N GLY A 24 15.43 24.00 -18.54
CA GLY A 24 14.49 24.34 -17.47
C GLY A 24 13.07 24.63 -17.99
N VAL A 25 12.96 25.42 -19.07
CA VAL A 25 11.68 25.70 -19.71
C VAL A 25 11.07 24.41 -20.28
N MET A 26 11.90 23.61 -20.98
CA MET A 26 11.43 22.32 -21.53
C MET A 26 10.96 21.38 -20.45
N THR A 27 11.65 21.31 -19.30
CA THR A 27 11.20 20.54 -18.14
C THR A 27 9.82 20.99 -17.63
N SER A 28 9.56 22.28 -17.60
CA SER A 28 8.25 22.82 -17.19
C SER A 28 7.15 22.45 -18.20
N ILE A 29 7.46 22.50 -19.50
CA ILE A 29 6.55 22.03 -20.56
C ILE A 29 6.29 20.53 -20.43
N THR A 30 7.30 19.74 -20.13
CA THR A 30 7.18 18.29 -19.91
C THR A 30 6.28 17.98 -18.71
N TYR A 31 6.35 18.75 -17.61
CA TYR A 31 5.42 18.60 -16.49
C TYR A 31 3.98 18.91 -16.87
N LEU A 32 3.76 20.01 -17.62
CA LEU A 32 2.43 20.37 -18.11
C LEU A 32 1.88 19.29 -19.05
N ALA A 33 2.69 18.82 -20.00
CA ALA A 33 2.34 17.75 -20.91
C ALA A 33 1.99 16.45 -20.18
N SER A 34 2.73 16.12 -19.11
CA SER A 34 2.45 14.96 -18.26
C SER A 34 1.10 15.07 -17.55
N ILE A 35 0.76 16.25 -17.04
CA ILE A 35 -0.55 16.50 -16.41
C ILE A 35 -1.66 16.39 -17.47
N LEU A 36 -1.49 17.03 -18.62
CA LEU A 36 -2.46 16.96 -19.72
C LEU A 36 -2.68 15.54 -20.23
N LEU A 37 -1.64 14.72 -20.30
CA LEU A 37 -1.78 13.30 -20.64
C LEU A 37 -2.65 12.57 -19.63
N ILE A 38 -2.37 12.71 -18.35
CA ILE A 38 -3.15 12.04 -17.30
C ILE A 38 -4.61 12.48 -17.36
N VAL A 39 -4.87 13.78 -17.49
CA VAL A 39 -6.23 14.32 -17.63
C VAL A 39 -6.91 13.76 -18.89
N GLY A 40 -6.19 13.69 -20.01
CA GLY A 40 -6.71 13.11 -21.26
C GLY A 40 -7.08 11.63 -21.12
N VAL A 41 -6.25 10.83 -20.45
CA VAL A 41 -6.52 9.41 -20.19
C VAL A 41 -7.72 9.24 -19.25
N VAL A 42 -7.80 10.06 -18.20
CA VAL A 42 -8.95 10.08 -17.27
C VAL A 42 -10.23 10.46 -18.01
N TYR A 43 -10.16 11.44 -18.92
CA TYR A 43 -11.31 11.84 -19.72
C TYR A 43 -11.73 10.72 -20.69
N GLU A 44 -10.80 10.10 -21.41
CA GLU A 44 -11.07 9.01 -22.36
C GLU A 44 -11.76 7.80 -21.70
N HIS A 45 -11.32 7.42 -20.52
CA HIS A 45 -11.84 6.24 -19.81
C HIS A 45 -13.00 6.54 -18.87
N GLY A 46 -13.13 7.79 -18.44
CA GLY A 46 -14.14 8.22 -17.47
C GLY A 46 -15.46 8.70 -18.05
N PHE A 47 -15.45 9.19 -19.31
CA PHE A 47 -16.63 9.72 -19.97
C PHE A 47 -16.95 8.94 -21.25
N THR A 48 -18.20 9.06 -21.72
CA THR A 48 -18.60 8.60 -23.05
C THR A 48 -18.14 9.65 -24.07
N ILE A 49 -17.14 9.31 -24.87
CA ILE A 49 -16.55 10.22 -25.84
C ILE A 49 -17.13 10.02 -27.25
N SER A 50 -17.31 11.12 -27.98
CA SER A 50 -17.66 11.12 -29.40
C SER A 50 -16.42 10.78 -30.27
N GLU A 51 -16.62 10.39 -31.53
CA GLU A 51 -15.52 10.14 -32.48
C GLU A 51 -14.63 11.37 -32.66
N VAL A 52 -15.20 12.56 -32.65
CA VAL A 52 -14.46 13.83 -32.81
C VAL A 52 -13.54 14.05 -31.60
N GLU A 53 -14.03 13.82 -30.38
CA GLU A 53 -13.25 13.93 -29.15
C GLU A 53 -12.15 12.87 -29.08
N ALA A 54 -12.41 11.63 -29.52
CA ALA A 54 -11.41 10.58 -29.62
C ALA A 54 -10.23 10.98 -30.54
N HIS A 55 -10.53 11.60 -31.70
CA HIS A 55 -9.50 12.13 -32.57
C HIS A 55 -8.73 13.30 -31.95
N GLN A 56 -9.39 14.17 -31.18
CA GLN A 56 -8.69 15.26 -30.45
C GLN A 56 -7.75 14.72 -29.38
N LEU A 57 -8.19 13.72 -28.60
CA LEU A 57 -7.37 13.04 -27.61
C LEU A 57 -6.15 12.35 -28.24
N GLN A 58 -6.34 11.71 -29.39
CA GLN A 58 -5.24 11.09 -30.09
C GLN A 58 -4.20 12.13 -30.55
N ARG A 59 -4.63 13.30 -31.01
CA ARG A 59 -3.72 14.44 -31.32
C ARG A 59 -2.99 14.93 -30.06
N LEU A 60 -3.68 15.01 -28.94
CA LEU A 60 -3.07 15.37 -27.65
C LEU A 60 -1.94 14.38 -27.31
N TYR A 61 -2.21 13.06 -27.40
CA TYR A 61 -1.21 12.03 -27.10
C TYR A 61 0.02 12.12 -28.01
N HIS A 62 -0.20 12.37 -29.30
CA HIS A 62 0.91 12.62 -30.24
C HIS A 62 1.69 13.89 -29.89
N GLY A 63 1.01 14.96 -29.49
CA GLY A 63 1.65 16.18 -28.99
C GLY A 63 2.53 15.95 -27.78
N VAL A 64 2.03 15.21 -26.78
CA VAL A 64 2.78 14.85 -25.58
C VAL A 64 3.98 13.95 -25.94
N TRP A 65 3.81 13.00 -26.82
CA TRP A 65 4.89 12.14 -27.32
C TRP A 65 6.02 12.96 -27.95
N ILE A 66 5.69 13.94 -28.80
CA ILE A 66 6.68 14.86 -29.39
C ILE A 66 7.41 15.66 -28.32
N VAL A 67 6.69 16.19 -27.32
CA VAL A 67 7.28 16.95 -26.21
C VAL A 67 8.29 16.09 -25.45
N PHE A 68 7.99 14.82 -25.15
CA PHE A 68 8.91 13.94 -24.46
C PHE A 68 10.14 13.60 -25.30
N LEU A 69 9.97 13.33 -26.60
CA LEU A 69 11.09 13.12 -27.51
C LEU A 69 12.02 14.33 -27.57
N VAL A 70 11.45 15.52 -27.68
CA VAL A 70 12.22 16.78 -27.75
C VAL A 70 12.94 17.03 -26.41
N ASP A 71 12.30 16.85 -25.26
CA ASP A 71 12.93 17.04 -23.93
C ASP A 71 14.13 16.10 -23.77
N VAL A 72 13.95 14.82 -24.04
CA VAL A 72 15.02 13.81 -23.89
C VAL A 72 16.16 14.09 -24.89
N THR A 73 15.84 14.44 -26.14
CA THR A 73 16.83 14.76 -27.18
C THR A 73 17.65 16.00 -26.79
N LEU A 74 16.97 17.06 -26.36
CA LEU A 74 17.64 18.29 -25.91
C LEU A 74 18.58 18.03 -24.72
N ARG A 75 18.16 17.23 -23.74
CA ARG A 75 19.00 16.86 -22.59
C ARG A 75 20.23 16.09 -23.02
N ILE A 76 20.08 15.13 -23.93
CA ILE A 76 21.19 14.33 -24.43
C ILE A 76 22.17 15.19 -25.26
N LEU A 77 21.66 16.08 -26.10
CA LEU A 77 22.50 16.92 -26.98
C LEU A 77 23.18 18.06 -26.21
N LEU A 78 22.45 18.75 -25.33
CA LEU A 78 22.95 19.97 -24.70
C LEU A 78 23.64 19.74 -23.36
N GLU A 79 23.20 18.76 -22.58
CA GLU A 79 23.69 18.46 -21.22
C GLU A 79 24.12 17.00 -21.05
N TYR A 80 24.78 16.39 -22.04
CA TYR A 80 25.14 14.96 -22.01
C TYR A 80 25.88 14.51 -20.74
N LYS A 81 26.85 15.33 -20.27
CA LYS A 81 27.64 14.98 -19.06
C LYS A 81 26.76 14.95 -17.80
N ASP A 82 25.85 15.91 -17.65
CA ASP A 82 24.96 16.00 -16.50
C ASP A 82 23.84 14.95 -16.62
N THR A 83 23.30 14.74 -17.83
CA THR A 83 22.30 13.71 -18.16
C THR A 83 22.84 12.32 -17.86
N ARG A 84 24.07 11.98 -18.27
CA ARG A 84 24.71 10.69 -17.98
C ARG A 84 24.92 10.45 -16.49
N ARG A 85 25.11 11.50 -15.69
CA ARG A 85 25.26 11.39 -14.22
C ARG A 85 23.91 11.30 -13.49
N THR A 86 22.88 11.91 -14.04
CA THR A 86 21.56 11.98 -13.41
C THR A 86 20.62 10.86 -13.85
N PHE A 87 20.76 10.34 -15.07
CA PHE A 87 19.93 9.25 -15.57
C PHE A 87 20.35 7.92 -14.97
N SER A 88 19.38 7.23 -14.37
CA SER A 88 19.55 5.84 -13.94
C SER A 88 19.55 4.88 -15.14
N LYS A 89 19.97 3.62 -14.92
CA LYS A 89 19.90 2.59 -15.96
C LYS A 89 18.47 2.43 -16.51
N LEU A 90 17.48 2.52 -15.63
CA LEU A 90 16.07 2.41 -16.03
C LEU A 90 15.61 3.60 -16.88
N THR A 91 16.06 4.81 -16.57
CA THR A 91 15.78 6.00 -17.38
C THR A 91 16.34 5.85 -18.81
N TRP A 92 17.53 5.29 -18.94
CA TRP A 92 18.10 4.96 -20.24
C TRP A 92 17.29 3.93 -21.01
N ILE A 93 16.81 2.87 -20.34
CA ILE A 93 15.92 1.87 -20.95
C ILE A 93 14.64 2.53 -21.45
N LEU A 94 13.98 3.35 -20.61
CA LEU A 94 12.77 4.08 -21.00
C LEU A 94 13.04 5.04 -22.19
N THR A 95 14.19 5.68 -22.19
CA THR A 95 14.62 6.55 -23.29
C THR A 95 14.77 5.74 -24.59
N ILE A 96 15.40 4.58 -24.55
CA ILE A 96 15.53 3.69 -25.71
C ILE A 96 14.15 3.22 -26.17
N LEU A 97 13.27 2.81 -25.26
CA LEU A 97 11.89 2.42 -25.58
C LEU A 97 11.12 3.57 -26.24
N LEU A 98 11.34 4.81 -25.78
CA LEU A 98 10.72 5.99 -26.39
C LEU A 98 11.24 6.23 -27.82
N TYR A 99 12.54 6.06 -28.08
CA TYR A 99 13.09 6.18 -29.43
C TYR A 99 12.65 5.03 -30.34
N LEU A 100 12.41 3.83 -29.81
CA LEU A 100 11.86 2.72 -30.59
C LEU A 100 10.46 3.02 -31.17
N THR A 101 9.69 3.89 -30.52
CA THR A 101 8.39 4.34 -31.07
C THR A 101 8.52 5.17 -32.35
N LEU A 102 9.71 5.64 -32.72
CA LEU A 102 9.96 6.31 -34.01
C LEU A 102 10.04 5.31 -35.16
N ILE A 103 10.32 4.03 -34.91
CA ILE A 103 10.47 3.02 -35.97
C ILE A 103 9.23 2.95 -36.89
N PRO A 104 7.99 2.79 -36.33
CA PRO A 104 6.79 2.75 -37.17
C PRO A 104 6.47 4.07 -37.90
N VAL A 105 7.03 5.19 -37.43
CA VAL A 105 6.83 6.52 -38.06
C VAL A 105 7.80 6.72 -39.22
N ILE A 106 9.04 6.21 -39.11
CA ILE A 106 10.11 6.40 -40.11
C ILE A 106 10.06 5.31 -41.17
N PHE A 107 9.79 4.06 -40.79
CA PHE A 107 9.81 2.92 -41.71
C PHE A 107 8.39 2.50 -42.08
N HIS A 108 8.20 2.13 -43.33
CA HIS A 108 6.93 1.58 -43.82
C HIS A 108 6.65 0.20 -43.21
N ARG A 109 5.37 -0.16 -43.19
CA ARG A 109 4.93 -1.47 -42.68
C ARG A 109 5.60 -2.58 -43.51
N PRO A 110 6.22 -3.59 -42.85
CA PRO A 110 6.78 -4.75 -43.55
C PRO A 110 5.68 -5.52 -44.30
N GLU A 111 5.99 -5.96 -45.52
CA GLU A 111 5.04 -6.73 -46.35
C GLU A 111 5.05 -8.21 -46.02
N GLU A 112 6.14 -8.74 -45.45
CA GLU A 112 6.29 -10.15 -45.08
C GLU A 112 5.64 -10.46 -43.71
N GLU A 113 4.80 -11.50 -43.65
CA GLU A 113 4.26 -12.04 -42.43
C GLU A 113 5.38 -12.73 -41.64
N GLY A 114 5.69 -12.23 -40.43
CA GLY A 114 6.73 -12.78 -39.57
C GLY A 114 6.91 -12.01 -38.27
N ALA A 115 7.93 -12.38 -37.50
CA ALA A 115 8.24 -11.74 -36.22
C ALA A 115 8.48 -10.23 -36.32
N ILE A 116 8.95 -9.74 -37.50
CA ILE A 116 9.20 -8.32 -37.76
C ILE A 116 7.87 -7.56 -37.88
N LEU A 117 6.87 -8.12 -38.53
CA LEU A 117 5.53 -7.52 -38.63
C LEU A 117 4.86 -7.46 -37.27
N GLN A 118 4.92 -8.56 -36.47
CA GLN A 118 4.37 -8.60 -35.11
C GLN A 118 5.04 -7.55 -34.21
N PHE A 119 6.36 -7.41 -34.31
CA PHE A 119 7.10 -6.40 -33.55
C PHE A 119 6.74 -4.97 -33.99
N TRP A 120 6.57 -4.72 -35.31
CA TRP A 120 6.13 -3.44 -35.84
C TRP A 120 4.72 -3.10 -35.36
N GLU A 121 3.78 -4.05 -35.43
CA GLU A 121 2.40 -3.87 -34.92
C GLU A 121 2.36 -3.63 -33.42
N PHE A 122 3.18 -4.32 -32.64
CA PHE A 122 3.34 -4.05 -31.22
C PHE A 122 3.83 -2.62 -30.95
N LEU A 123 4.87 -2.15 -31.65
CA LEU A 123 5.37 -0.80 -31.51
C LEU A 123 4.37 0.27 -31.98
N HIS A 124 3.53 -0.02 -32.97
CA HIS A 124 2.48 0.87 -33.45
C HIS A 124 1.23 0.84 -32.56
N GLY A 125 1.10 -0.16 -31.70
CA GLY A 125 -0.07 -0.38 -30.86
C GLY A 125 -0.37 0.81 -29.94
N LYS A 126 -1.64 1.28 -29.93
CA LYS A 126 -2.12 2.37 -29.07
C LYS A 126 -1.80 2.10 -27.58
N ALA A 127 -1.98 0.85 -27.12
CA ALA A 127 -1.72 0.45 -25.75
C ALA A 127 -0.24 0.63 -25.35
N TYR A 128 0.69 0.21 -26.21
CA TYR A 128 2.12 0.38 -25.97
C TYR A 128 2.51 1.85 -25.81
N HIS A 129 2.05 2.70 -26.74
CA HIS A 129 2.32 4.15 -26.70
C HIS A 129 1.76 4.76 -25.42
N LEU A 130 0.51 4.46 -25.07
CA LEU A 130 -0.18 5.03 -23.91
C LEU A 130 0.49 4.61 -22.60
N VAL A 131 0.83 3.33 -22.44
CA VAL A 131 1.54 2.83 -21.27
C VAL A 131 2.92 3.48 -21.12
N LEU A 132 3.68 3.58 -22.23
CA LEU A 132 5.00 4.21 -22.23
C LEU A 132 4.92 5.69 -21.83
N LEU A 133 3.97 6.44 -22.42
CA LEU A 133 3.74 7.85 -22.10
C LEU A 133 3.30 8.05 -20.65
N LEU A 134 2.43 7.18 -20.12
CA LEU A 134 2.02 7.21 -18.71
C LEU A 134 3.21 6.97 -17.77
N VAL A 135 4.04 5.96 -18.05
CA VAL A 135 5.27 5.69 -17.28
C VAL A 135 6.20 6.89 -17.31
N PHE A 136 6.40 7.51 -18.49
CA PHE A 136 7.23 8.72 -18.65
C PHE A 136 6.65 9.92 -17.88
N SER A 137 5.33 10.12 -17.96
CA SER A 137 4.61 11.18 -17.22
C SER A 137 4.73 11.00 -15.73
N PHE A 138 4.49 9.80 -15.23
CA PHE A 138 4.62 9.48 -13.83
C PHE A 138 6.06 9.74 -13.32
N PHE A 139 7.04 9.35 -14.12
CA PHE A 139 8.45 9.61 -13.85
C PHE A 139 8.77 11.11 -13.79
N SER A 140 8.31 11.85 -14.77
CA SER A 140 8.53 13.30 -14.84
C SER A 140 7.92 14.02 -13.63
N LEU A 141 6.65 13.73 -13.32
CA LEU A 141 5.94 14.32 -12.18
C LEU A 141 6.54 13.94 -10.83
N SER A 142 6.97 12.67 -10.66
CA SER A 142 7.67 12.22 -9.46
C SER A 142 8.94 13.03 -9.19
N ASN A 143 9.76 13.27 -10.23
CA ASN A 143 10.94 14.13 -10.13
C ASN A 143 10.61 15.58 -9.77
N GLY A 144 9.52 16.12 -10.31
CA GLY A 144 9.01 17.46 -9.98
C GLY A 144 8.57 17.55 -8.52
N LEU A 145 7.81 16.57 -8.06
CA LEU A 145 7.29 16.51 -6.69
C LEU A 145 8.42 16.43 -5.65
N VAL A 146 9.42 15.60 -5.89
CA VAL A 146 10.60 15.48 -5.00
C VAL A 146 11.36 16.80 -4.88
N ARG A 147 11.50 17.56 -5.97
CA ARG A 147 12.13 18.89 -5.94
C ARG A 147 11.32 19.92 -5.17
N LEU A 148 9.98 19.87 -5.26
CA LEU A 148 9.08 20.75 -4.52
C LEU A 148 9.07 20.43 -3.02
N LEU A 149 9.02 19.15 -2.65
CA LEU A 149 8.98 18.67 -1.27
C LEU A 149 10.34 18.75 -0.55
N GLY A 150 11.45 18.89 -1.27
CA GLY A 150 12.81 18.96 -0.73
C GLY A 150 13.14 20.22 0.12
N ARG A 151 12.14 21.09 0.39
CA ARG A 151 12.27 22.24 1.30
C ARG A 151 11.77 21.82 2.69
N ARG A 152 12.62 21.95 3.72
CA ARG A 152 12.45 21.85 5.19
C ARG A 152 11.00 21.70 5.73
N THR A 153 10.26 20.70 5.30
CA THR A 153 8.91 20.38 5.76
C THR A 153 8.95 19.21 6.73
N ASN A 154 8.00 19.15 7.67
CA ASN A 154 7.92 18.05 8.61
C ASN A 154 7.50 16.76 7.86
N PRO A 155 8.31 15.67 7.90
CA PRO A 155 8.02 14.43 7.19
C PRO A 155 6.63 13.84 7.45
N SER A 156 6.17 13.96 8.70
CA SER A 156 4.85 13.44 9.10
C SER A 156 3.69 14.19 8.44
N LEU A 157 3.83 15.51 8.24
CA LEU A 157 2.82 16.31 7.53
C LEU A 157 2.81 16.01 6.03
N ILE A 158 4.00 15.78 5.43
CA ILE A 158 4.09 15.36 4.02
C ILE A 158 3.35 14.05 3.81
N LEU A 159 3.55 13.08 4.70
CA LEU A 159 2.85 11.79 4.66
C LEU A 159 1.33 11.99 4.72
N ALA A 160 0.83 12.71 5.71
CA ALA A 160 -0.61 12.96 5.87
C ALA A 160 -1.20 13.69 4.64
N ALA A 161 -0.53 14.74 4.17
CA ALA A 161 -0.97 15.49 2.99
C ALA A 161 -0.99 14.63 1.72
N SER A 162 -0.01 13.75 1.53
CA SER A 162 0.03 12.86 0.36
C SER A 162 -1.14 11.87 0.35
N PHE A 163 -1.50 11.28 1.49
CA PHE A 163 -2.70 10.44 1.61
C PHE A 163 -3.97 11.24 1.30
N LEU A 164 -4.11 12.45 1.87
CA LEU A 164 -5.27 13.31 1.62
C LEU A 164 -5.43 13.67 0.13
N ILE A 165 -4.34 14.03 -0.54
CA ILE A 165 -4.35 14.35 -1.97
C ILE A 165 -4.80 13.15 -2.79
N ILE A 166 -4.31 11.94 -2.50
CA ILE A 166 -4.70 10.73 -3.22
C ILE A 166 -6.16 10.38 -2.97
N ILE A 167 -6.66 10.54 -1.74
CA ILE A 167 -8.07 10.36 -1.40
C ILE A 167 -8.94 11.31 -2.23
N MET A 168 -8.59 12.60 -2.31
CA MET A 168 -9.34 13.58 -3.09
C MET A 168 -9.32 13.27 -4.59
N ILE A 169 -8.18 12.85 -5.14
CA ILE A 169 -8.07 12.41 -6.53
C ILE A 169 -8.95 11.16 -6.75
N GLY A 170 -8.86 10.17 -5.86
CA GLY A 170 -9.66 8.95 -5.92
C GLY A 170 -11.17 9.24 -5.86
N THR A 171 -11.60 10.18 -5.00
CA THR A 171 -12.98 10.65 -4.94
C THR A 171 -13.45 11.18 -6.29
N GLY A 172 -12.65 12.07 -6.93
CA GLY A 172 -12.99 12.59 -8.25
C GLY A 172 -13.05 11.50 -9.33
N LEU A 173 -12.12 10.52 -9.29
CA LEU A 173 -12.10 9.41 -10.24
C LEU A 173 -13.30 8.47 -10.09
N LEU A 174 -13.71 8.15 -8.86
CA LEU A 174 -14.86 7.28 -8.60
C LEU A 174 -16.20 7.93 -8.95
N MET A 175 -16.27 9.27 -8.98
CA MET A 175 -17.46 10.01 -9.41
C MET A 175 -17.63 10.08 -10.95
N LEU A 176 -16.67 9.59 -11.72
CA LEU A 176 -16.76 9.62 -13.18
C LEU A 176 -17.92 8.75 -13.68
N PRO A 177 -18.66 9.18 -14.72
CA PRO A 177 -19.87 8.49 -15.20
C PRO A 177 -19.66 7.03 -15.58
N ARG A 178 -18.48 6.68 -16.11
CA ARG A 178 -18.16 5.30 -16.50
C ARG A 178 -17.65 4.42 -15.36
N CYS A 179 -17.40 4.99 -14.18
CA CYS A 179 -16.93 4.22 -13.02
C CYS A 179 -18.08 3.61 -12.21
N THR A 180 -19.28 4.16 -12.32
CA THR A 180 -20.46 3.73 -11.57
C THR A 180 -21.61 3.39 -12.50
N VAL A 181 -22.51 2.51 -12.06
CA VAL A 181 -23.69 2.10 -12.85
C VAL A 181 -24.78 3.18 -12.82
N ASN A 182 -25.11 3.69 -11.61
CA ASN A 182 -26.20 4.63 -11.38
C ASN A 182 -25.74 5.98 -10.79
N GLY A 183 -24.42 6.26 -10.82
CA GLY A 183 -23.85 7.40 -10.12
C GLY A 183 -23.62 7.13 -8.63
N ILE A 184 -22.86 7.99 -7.97
CA ILE A 184 -22.55 7.90 -6.53
C ILE A 184 -22.54 9.30 -5.93
N SER A 185 -22.96 9.43 -4.65
CA SER A 185 -22.88 10.70 -3.93
C SER A 185 -21.42 11.09 -3.65
N TRP A 186 -21.16 12.39 -3.47
CA TRP A 186 -19.82 12.85 -3.12
C TRP A 186 -19.33 12.27 -1.79
N VAL A 187 -20.19 12.16 -0.80
CA VAL A 187 -19.86 11.60 0.52
C VAL A 187 -19.51 10.12 0.41
N ASP A 188 -20.30 9.33 -0.32
CA ASP A 188 -20.04 7.90 -0.51
C ASP A 188 -18.77 7.67 -1.34
N SER A 189 -18.54 8.48 -2.38
CA SER A 189 -17.32 8.45 -3.17
C SER A 189 -16.08 8.76 -2.32
N LEU A 190 -16.15 9.81 -1.48
CA LEU A 190 -15.08 10.16 -0.53
C LEU A 190 -14.86 9.03 0.48
N PHE A 191 -15.93 8.43 0.98
CA PHE A 191 -15.86 7.31 1.92
C PHE A 191 -15.15 6.10 1.30
N ILE A 192 -15.59 5.66 0.11
CA ILE A 192 -14.99 4.52 -0.60
C ILE A 192 -13.55 4.81 -0.99
N SER A 193 -13.25 6.02 -1.50
CA SER A 193 -11.88 6.43 -1.81
C SER A 193 -10.99 6.41 -0.57
N THR A 194 -11.47 6.94 0.56
CA THR A 194 -10.74 6.92 1.84
C THR A 194 -10.52 5.48 2.29
N SER A 195 -11.54 4.63 2.23
CA SER A 195 -11.48 3.22 2.60
C SER A 195 -10.48 2.46 1.72
N ALA A 196 -10.45 2.69 0.42
CA ALA A 196 -9.52 2.06 -0.51
C ALA A 196 -8.07 2.52 -0.28
N VAL A 197 -7.83 3.83 -0.17
CA VAL A 197 -6.48 4.40 0.04
C VAL A 197 -5.95 4.09 1.45
N CYS A 198 -6.81 4.11 2.47
CA CYS A 198 -6.43 3.70 3.83
C CYS A 198 -6.39 2.19 3.99
N VAL A 199 -6.81 1.44 2.94
CA VAL A 199 -6.83 -0.02 2.93
C VAL A 199 -7.65 -0.54 4.13
N THR A 200 -8.87 -0.02 4.25
CA THR A 200 -9.75 -0.34 5.38
C THR A 200 -10.76 -1.41 4.99
N GLY A 201 -11.52 -1.22 3.88
CA GLY A 201 -12.54 -2.16 3.44
C GLY A 201 -13.96 -1.88 3.93
N LEU A 202 -14.18 -0.83 4.73
CA LEU A 202 -15.53 -0.36 5.04
C LEU A 202 -16.18 0.20 3.78
N THR A 203 -17.44 -0.13 3.54
CA THR A 203 -18.18 0.28 2.36
C THR A 203 -19.51 0.91 2.75
N SER A 204 -19.77 2.13 2.29
CA SER A 204 -21.05 2.83 2.48
C SER A 204 -22.10 2.42 1.46
N VAL A 205 -21.66 1.82 0.36
CA VAL A 205 -22.50 1.26 -0.72
C VAL A 205 -22.04 -0.14 -1.07
N ASP A 206 -22.89 -0.96 -1.65
CA ASP A 206 -22.48 -2.27 -2.15
C ASP A 206 -21.57 -2.09 -3.38
N VAL A 207 -20.31 -2.49 -3.23
CA VAL A 207 -19.26 -2.28 -4.24
C VAL A 207 -19.56 -3.06 -5.52
N ALA A 208 -20.07 -4.29 -5.39
CA ALA A 208 -20.33 -5.18 -6.53
C ALA A 208 -21.40 -4.65 -7.48
N SER A 209 -22.45 -4.03 -6.95
CA SER A 209 -23.57 -3.50 -7.74
C SER A 209 -23.39 -2.04 -8.16
N THR A 210 -22.57 -1.27 -7.44
CA THR A 210 -22.41 0.17 -7.68
C THR A 210 -21.36 0.47 -8.74
N PHE A 211 -20.24 -0.29 -8.75
CA PHE A 211 -19.09 0.01 -9.62
C PHE A 211 -19.05 -0.86 -10.86
N THR A 212 -18.62 -0.25 -11.96
CA THR A 212 -18.33 -0.91 -13.24
C THR A 212 -16.92 -1.53 -13.22
N PRO A 213 -16.52 -2.33 -14.21
CA PRO A 213 -15.14 -2.79 -14.35
C PRO A 213 -14.11 -1.65 -14.31
N THR A 214 -14.42 -0.48 -14.89
CA THR A 214 -13.56 0.72 -14.80
C THR A 214 -13.45 1.22 -13.36
N GLY A 215 -14.54 1.24 -12.60
CA GLY A 215 -14.54 1.60 -11.18
C GLY A 215 -13.71 0.63 -10.34
N PHE A 216 -13.78 -0.68 -10.62
CA PHE A 216 -12.93 -1.68 -9.95
C PHE A 216 -11.44 -1.47 -10.22
N VAL A 217 -11.05 -1.07 -11.44
CA VAL A 217 -9.66 -0.74 -11.75
C VAL A 217 -9.20 0.47 -10.93
N VAL A 218 -10.04 1.50 -10.79
CA VAL A 218 -9.72 2.66 -9.94
C VAL A 218 -9.55 2.23 -8.47
N ILE A 219 -10.48 1.43 -7.94
CA ILE A 219 -10.41 0.93 -6.55
C ILE A 219 -9.12 0.13 -6.33
N ILE A 220 -8.77 -0.79 -7.23
CA ILE A 220 -7.53 -1.59 -7.13
C ILE A 220 -6.28 -0.71 -7.13
N LEU A 221 -6.22 0.31 -7.99
CA LEU A 221 -5.10 1.25 -8.01
C LEU A 221 -4.99 2.03 -6.71
N LEU A 222 -6.11 2.48 -6.14
CA LEU A 222 -6.13 3.17 -4.85
C LEU A 222 -5.67 2.23 -3.72
N ILE A 223 -6.13 0.98 -3.69
CA ILE A 223 -5.69 -0.06 -2.75
C ILE A 223 -4.19 -0.31 -2.86
N GLN A 224 -3.68 -0.46 -4.08
CA GLN A 224 -2.26 -0.74 -4.32
C GLN A 224 -1.36 0.41 -3.86
N ILE A 225 -1.74 1.66 -4.18
CA ILE A 225 -1.03 2.86 -3.73
C ILE A 225 -1.08 2.98 -2.20
N GLY A 226 -2.23 2.73 -1.61
CA GLY A 226 -2.44 2.77 -0.15
C GLY A 226 -1.73 1.65 0.59
N GLY A 227 -1.78 0.42 0.08
CA GLY A 227 -1.17 -0.78 0.66
C GLY A 227 0.35 -0.72 0.69
N LEU A 228 0.98 -0.35 -0.43
CA LEU A 228 2.42 -0.14 -0.50
C LEU A 228 2.87 1.06 0.35
N GLY A 229 1.97 1.99 0.61
CA GLY A 229 2.25 3.26 1.27
C GLY A 229 2.87 4.28 0.30
N VAL A 230 2.29 5.46 0.28
CA VAL A 230 2.68 6.55 -0.64
C VAL A 230 4.17 6.88 -0.52
N MET A 231 4.72 6.85 0.69
CA MET A 231 6.13 7.16 0.91
C MET A 231 7.07 6.07 0.41
N THR A 232 6.66 4.80 0.51
CA THR A 232 7.43 3.68 -0.05
C THR A 232 7.50 3.79 -1.56
N LEU A 233 6.37 4.05 -2.21
CA LEU A 233 6.31 4.27 -3.66
C LEU A 233 7.15 5.48 -4.08
N THR A 234 6.98 6.62 -3.42
CA THR A 234 7.74 7.84 -3.73
C THR A 234 9.24 7.62 -3.52
N SER A 235 9.64 6.94 -2.44
CA SER A 235 11.04 6.63 -2.15
C SER A 235 11.62 5.63 -3.13
N PHE A 236 10.85 4.61 -3.51
CA PHE A 236 11.23 3.65 -4.54
C PHE A 236 11.48 4.36 -5.87
N PHE A 237 10.54 5.18 -6.32
CA PHE A 237 10.69 5.92 -7.57
C PHE A 237 11.84 6.92 -7.50
N ALA A 238 11.99 7.66 -6.41
CA ALA A 238 13.12 8.57 -6.23
C ALA A 238 14.47 7.83 -6.33
N MET A 239 14.59 6.68 -5.72
CA MET A 239 15.82 5.90 -5.71
C MET A 239 16.15 5.26 -7.06
N PHE A 240 15.16 4.70 -7.75
CA PHE A 240 15.36 4.07 -9.06
C PHE A 240 15.64 5.08 -10.17
N PHE A 241 15.03 6.25 -10.09
CA PHE A 241 15.04 7.20 -11.19
C PHE A 241 16.01 8.37 -10.99
N MET A 242 16.33 8.75 -9.76
CA MET A 242 17.26 9.86 -9.50
C MET A 242 18.73 9.44 -9.37
N GLY A 243 19.05 8.15 -9.41
CA GLY A 243 20.41 7.59 -9.45
C GLY A 243 21.33 7.93 -8.27
N ASN A 244 21.31 9.15 -7.76
CA ASN A 244 22.05 9.60 -6.56
C ASN A 244 21.11 10.42 -5.68
N THR A 245 20.45 9.76 -4.73
CA THR A 245 19.66 10.47 -3.71
C THR A 245 20.58 11.27 -2.78
N SER A 246 20.29 12.55 -2.62
CA SER A 246 20.95 13.41 -1.63
C SER A 246 20.87 12.76 -0.24
N LEU A 247 21.95 12.87 0.56
CA LEU A 247 21.96 12.41 1.96
C LEU A 247 20.76 12.95 2.75
N TYR A 248 20.30 14.17 2.45
CA TYR A 248 19.10 14.74 3.04
C TYR A 248 17.83 13.93 2.73
N ASN A 249 17.60 13.53 1.48
CA ASN A 249 16.46 12.72 1.10
C ASN A 249 16.51 11.34 1.76
N GLN A 250 17.70 10.75 1.88
CA GLN A 250 17.90 9.48 2.60
C GLN A 250 17.59 9.61 4.10
N LEU A 251 17.95 10.74 4.73
CA LEU A 251 17.64 11.02 6.14
C LEU A 251 16.14 11.23 6.36
N VAL A 252 15.46 11.95 5.46
CA VAL A 252 14.00 12.15 5.50
C VAL A 252 13.27 10.80 5.42
N VAL A 253 13.66 9.94 4.48
CA VAL A 253 13.07 8.59 4.35
C VAL A 253 13.37 7.73 5.58
N ARG A 254 14.58 7.81 6.15
CA ARG A 254 14.94 7.12 7.39
C ARG A 254 14.04 7.52 8.55
N ASP A 255 13.81 8.82 8.73
CA ASP A 255 13.01 9.32 9.84
C ASP A 255 11.52 8.95 9.69
N MET A 256 11.03 8.81 8.44
CA MET A 256 9.67 8.34 8.13
C MET A 256 9.47 6.85 8.41
N VAL A 257 10.47 6.02 8.11
CA VAL A 257 10.39 4.56 8.26
C VAL A 257 10.85 4.10 9.65
N SER A 258 11.26 5.02 10.53
CA SER A 258 11.72 4.72 11.91
C SER A 258 12.81 3.66 11.99
N SER A 259 13.75 3.64 11.02
CA SER A 259 14.81 2.64 10.94
C SER A 259 16.11 3.18 11.52
N ASN A 260 16.85 2.31 12.21
CA ASN A 260 18.11 2.67 12.87
C ASN A 260 19.32 2.73 11.93
N SER A 261 19.21 2.25 10.68
CA SER A 261 20.31 2.27 9.70
C SER A 261 19.84 2.58 8.28
N LEU A 262 20.57 3.45 7.57
CA LEU A 262 20.28 3.83 6.18
C LEU A 262 20.39 2.67 5.19
N ASN A 263 21.37 1.78 5.38
CA ASN A 263 21.61 0.65 4.48
C ASN A 263 20.48 -0.41 4.51
N SER A 264 19.93 -0.69 5.69
CA SER A 264 18.82 -1.66 5.81
C SER A 264 17.52 -1.10 5.21
N LEU A 265 17.32 0.22 5.28
CA LEU A 265 16.18 0.91 4.68
C LEU A 265 16.16 0.84 3.17
N LEU A 266 17.28 1.25 2.55
CA LEU A 266 17.39 1.26 1.09
C LEU A 266 17.21 -0.14 0.52
N SER A 267 17.79 -1.16 1.15
CA SER A 267 17.60 -2.55 0.72
C SER A 267 16.13 -3.00 0.88
N THR A 268 15.46 -2.66 1.97
CA THR A 268 14.06 -3.01 2.18
C THR A 268 13.17 -2.38 1.13
N LEU A 269 13.33 -1.08 0.83
CA LEU A 269 12.54 -0.38 -0.17
C LEU A 269 12.65 -0.98 -1.58
N VAL A 270 13.86 -1.39 -2.00
CA VAL A 270 14.09 -2.04 -3.31
C VAL A 270 13.32 -3.35 -3.43
N TYR A 271 13.18 -4.08 -2.32
CA TYR A 271 12.52 -5.39 -2.33
C TYR A 271 11.00 -5.32 -2.16
N ILE A 272 10.44 -4.23 -1.61
CA ILE A 272 8.99 -4.13 -1.34
C ILE A 272 8.17 -4.36 -2.63
N LEU A 273 8.41 -3.60 -3.69
CA LEU A 273 7.62 -3.69 -4.91
C LEU A 273 7.74 -5.05 -5.61
N PRO A 274 8.94 -5.61 -5.87
CA PRO A 274 9.06 -6.94 -6.44
C PRO A 274 8.40 -8.03 -5.59
N PHE A 275 8.54 -7.97 -4.24
CA PHE A 275 7.88 -8.94 -3.37
C PHE A 275 6.37 -8.86 -3.44
N THR A 276 5.81 -7.65 -3.42
CA THR A 276 4.38 -7.44 -3.57
C THR A 276 3.88 -8.06 -4.86
N LEU A 277 4.45 -7.69 -6.01
CA LEU A 277 4.03 -8.20 -7.30
C LEU A 277 4.19 -9.73 -7.43
N VAL A 278 5.26 -10.31 -6.89
CA VAL A 278 5.47 -11.77 -6.93
C VAL A 278 4.46 -12.50 -6.05
N ILE A 279 4.21 -12.03 -4.83
CA ILE A 279 3.26 -12.68 -3.90
C ILE A 279 1.83 -12.53 -4.42
N GLU A 280 1.46 -11.34 -4.90
CA GLU A 280 0.16 -11.11 -5.51
C GLU A 280 -0.04 -11.95 -6.78
N GLY A 281 0.98 -12.07 -7.63
CA GLY A 281 0.94 -12.92 -8.82
C GLY A 281 0.80 -14.42 -8.50
N ILE A 282 1.53 -14.91 -7.50
CA ILE A 282 1.38 -16.30 -7.02
C ILE A 282 -0.01 -16.50 -6.41
N GLY A 283 -0.50 -15.54 -5.62
CA GLY A 283 -1.83 -15.57 -5.03
C GLY A 283 -2.93 -15.58 -6.10
N MET A 284 -2.80 -14.73 -7.12
CA MET A 284 -3.71 -14.70 -8.27
C MET A 284 -3.77 -16.05 -8.98
N LEU A 285 -2.62 -16.68 -9.27
CA LEU A 285 -2.57 -17.98 -9.92
C LEU A 285 -3.15 -19.10 -9.04
N ALA A 286 -2.93 -19.05 -7.73
CA ALA A 286 -3.48 -20.02 -6.79
C ALA A 286 -5.02 -19.91 -6.69
N ILE A 287 -5.55 -18.68 -6.60
CA ILE A 287 -6.99 -18.41 -6.60
C ILE A 287 -7.60 -18.85 -7.93
N TRP A 288 -7.02 -18.45 -9.05
CA TRP A 288 -7.50 -18.85 -10.38
C TRP A 288 -7.52 -20.36 -10.56
N GLY A 289 -6.49 -21.07 -10.09
CA GLY A 289 -6.43 -22.54 -10.17
C GLY A 289 -7.54 -23.25 -9.38
N ASP A 290 -8.09 -22.64 -8.33
CA ASP A 290 -9.20 -23.18 -7.54
C ASP A 290 -10.57 -22.91 -8.18
N ILE A 291 -10.75 -21.70 -8.75
CA ILE A 291 -12.04 -21.26 -9.29
C ILE A 291 -12.24 -21.61 -10.78
N HIS A 292 -11.17 -21.98 -11.49
CA HIS A 292 -11.21 -22.20 -12.94
C HIS A 292 -12.29 -23.20 -13.37
N GLY A 293 -13.19 -22.72 -14.23
CA GLY A 293 -14.29 -23.51 -14.77
C GLY A 293 -15.43 -23.84 -13.79
N THR A 294 -15.40 -23.33 -12.55
CA THR A 294 -16.43 -23.65 -11.53
C THR A 294 -17.46 -22.54 -11.35
N MET A 295 -17.09 -21.27 -11.61
CA MET A 295 -17.97 -20.11 -11.39
C MET A 295 -18.80 -19.70 -12.60
N GLY A 296 -18.64 -20.33 -13.77
CA GLY A 296 -19.36 -19.96 -15.01
C GLY A 296 -18.97 -18.61 -15.59
N MET A 297 -17.80 -18.07 -15.20
CA MET A 297 -17.20 -16.84 -15.72
C MET A 297 -16.34 -17.11 -16.95
N ASP A 298 -16.16 -16.10 -17.81
CA ASP A 298 -15.17 -16.16 -18.89
C ASP A 298 -13.74 -16.07 -18.32
N LEU A 299 -12.75 -16.55 -19.09
CA LEU A 299 -11.34 -16.54 -18.67
C LEU A 299 -10.84 -15.15 -18.25
N GLN A 300 -11.27 -14.11 -18.93
CA GLN A 300 -10.90 -12.73 -18.58
C GLN A 300 -11.53 -12.31 -17.24
N GLU A 301 -12.77 -12.69 -16.99
CA GLU A 301 -13.47 -12.41 -15.74
C GLU A 301 -12.86 -13.19 -14.57
N GLU A 302 -12.54 -14.49 -14.76
CA GLU A 302 -11.84 -15.29 -13.74
C GLU A 302 -10.49 -14.71 -13.37
N LEU A 303 -9.69 -14.30 -14.36
CA LEU A 303 -8.38 -13.68 -14.13
C LEU A 303 -8.51 -12.32 -13.42
N ALA A 304 -9.48 -11.49 -13.83
CA ALA A 304 -9.76 -10.21 -13.20
C ALA A 304 -10.23 -10.37 -11.74
N PHE A 305 -11.12 -11.34 -11.49
CA PHE A 305 -11.58 -11.72 -10.16
C PHE A 305 -10.42 -12.16 -9.27
N SER A 306 -9.60 -13.09 -9.78
CA SER A 306 -8.44 -13.63 -9.04
C SER A 306 -7.41 -12.54 -8.73
N ALA A 307 -7.12 -11.67 -9.70
CA ALA A 307 -6.22 -10.53 -9.50
C ALA A 307 -6.76 -9.55 -8.45
N PHE A 308 -8.06 -9.20 -8.55
CA PHE A 308 -8.70 -8.29 -7.60
C PHE A 308 -8.59 -8.81 -6.17
N HIS A 309 -8.98 -10.06 -5.95
CA HIS A 309 -8.98 -10.65 -4.60
C HIS A 309 -7.56 -10.90 -4.08
N ALA A 310 -6.60 -11.27 -4.93
CA ALA A 310 -5.20 -11.43 -4.52
C ALA A 310 -4.59 -10.10 -4.06
N ILE A 311 -4.80 -9.01 -4.79
CA ILE A 311 -4.33 -7.67 -4.44
C ILE A 311 -5.05 -7.16 -3.19
N SER A 312 -6.38 -7.28 -3.13
CA SER A 312 -7.18 -6.85 -1.98
C SER A 312 -6.77 -7.61 -0.71
N ALA A 313 -6.49 -8.91 -0.80
CA ALA A 313 -6.07 -9.74 0.32
C ALA A 313 -4.63 -9.41 0.78
N PHE A 314 -3.66 -9.32 -0.13
CA PHE A 314 -2.28 -9.01 0.23
C PHE A 314 -2.13 -7.60 0.77
N CYS A 315 -2.84 -6.63 0.19
CA CYS A 315 -2.89 -5.27 0.72
C CYS A 315 -3.71 -5.14 2.01
N ASN A 316 -4.44 -6.18 2.43
CA ASN A 316 -5.36 -6.18 3.57
C ASN A 316 -6.50 -5.16 3.40
N ALA A 317 -7.11 -5.11 2.21
CA ALA A 317 -8.09 -4.08 1.88
C ALA A 317 -9.55 -4.50 2.07
N GLY A 318 -9.86 -5.79 2.03
CA GLY A 318 -11.20 -6.34 2.31
C GLY A 318 -12.27 -6.06 1.27
N PHE A 319 -11.93 -5.44 0.15
CA PHE A 319 -12.85 -5.22 -0.95
C PHE A 319 -13.05 -6.52 -1.75
N SER A 320 -14.29 -6.78 -2.12
CA SER A 320 -14.67 -7.90 -2.99
C SER A 320 -15.52 -7.40 -4.16
N THR A 321 -15.43 -8.11 -5.28
CA THR A 321 -16.32 -7.91 -6.44
C THR A 321 -17.61 -8.71 -6.34
N LEU A 322 -17.77 -9.52 -5.28
CA LEU A 322 -18.98 -10.30 -5.03
C LEU A 322 -19.96 -9.56 -4.14
N PRO A 323 -21.27 -9.61 -4.46
CA PRO A 323 -22.32 -9.16 -3.56
C PRO A 323 -22.26 -9.92 -2.23
N GLY A 324 -22.35 -9.21 -1.10
CA GLY A 324 -22.24 -9.83 0.22
C GLY A 324 -20.82 -10.28 0.60
N ASN A 325 -19.80 -9.73 -0.05
CA ASN A 325 -18.39 -10.04 0.16
C ASN A 325 -18.09 -11.54 -0.10
N LEU A 326 -17.24 -12.21 0.68
CA LEU A 326 -16.90 -13.63 0.50
C LEU A 326 -17.90 -14.59 1.16
N GLY A 327 -19.00 -14.08 1.77
CA GLY A 327 -20.15 -14.88 2.17
C GLY A 327 -21.06 -15.33 1.01
N ASN A 328 -20.70 -14.98 -0.22
CA ASN A 328 -21.46 -15.36 -1.40
C ASN A 328 -21.44 -16.89 -1.61
N PRO A 329 -22.60 -17.53 -1.90
CA PRO A 329 -22.68 -18.97 -2.14
C PRO A 329 -21.75 -19.50 -3.24
N LEU A 330 -21.39 -18.68 -4.22
CA LEU A 330 -20.46 -19.04 -5.31
C LEU A 330 -19.09 -19.48 -4.80
N VAL A 331 -18.59 -18.87 -3.71
CA VAL A 331 -17.28 -19.22 -3.12
C VAL A 331 -17.41 -20.04 -1.85
N MET A 332 -18.56 -20.00 -1.16
CA MET A 332 -18.78 -20.74 0.09
C MET A 332 -18.93 -22.25 -0.14
N THR A 333 -19.40 -22.69 -1.31
CA THR A 333 -19.63 -24.09 -1.61
C THR A 333 -18.46 -24.70 -2.38
N GLY A 334 -17.67 -25.55 -1.71
CA GLY A 334 -16.63 -26.36 -2.37
C GLY A 334 -15.26 -25.69 -2.55
N HIS A 335 -15.10 -24.40 -2.19
CA HIS A 335 -13.87 -23.64 -2.40
C HIS A 335 -13.09 -23.36 -1.09
N ASN A 336 -12.87 -24.40 -0.27
CA ASN A 336 -12.03 -24.27 0.93
C ASN A 336 -10.60 -23.76 0.66
N PRO A 337 -9.89 -24.21 -0.41
CA PRO A 337 -8.57 -23.71 -0.73
C PRO A 337 -8.54 -22.19 -0.97
N PHE A 338 -9.59 -21.64 -1.60
CA PHE A 338 -9.74 -20.19 -1.81
C PHE A 338 -9.62 -19.40 -0.49
N PHE A 339 -10.36 -19.79 0.55
CA PHE A 339 -10.29 -19.14 1.87
C PHE A 339 -8.92 -19.26 2.52
N ILE A 340 -8.24 -20.40 2.33
CA ILE A 340 -6.87 -20.61 2.82
C ILE A 340 -5.89 -19.70 2.07
N TYR A 341 -5.98 -19.59 0.74
CA TYR A 341 -5.11 -18.72 -0.07
C TYR A 341 -5.29 -17.24 0.31
N ILE A 342 -6.53 -16.78 0.44
CA ILE A 342 -6.85 -15.43 0.91
C ILE A 342 -6.25 -15.20 2.31
N SER A 343 -6.46 -16.14 3.26
CA SER A 343 -5.89 -16.03 4.61
C SER A 343 -4.37 -15.94 4.61
N LEU A 344 -3.70 -16.74 3.78
CA LEU A 344 -2.23 -16.71 3.65
C LEU A 344 -1.75 -15.37 3.07
N LEU A 345 -2.43 -14.84 2.06
CA LEU A 345 -2.12 -13.52 1.49
C LEU A 345 -2.25 -12.41 2.54
N ILE A 346 -3.35 -12.43 3.32
CA ILE A 346 -3.58 -11.49 4.43
C ILE A 346 -2.45 -11.57 5.46
N ILE A 347 -2.06 -12.77 5.87
CA ILE A 347 -0.97 -12.98 6.83
C ILE A 347 0.35 -12.45 6.27
N LEU A 348 0.69 -12.78 5.02
CA LEU A 348 1.92 -12.32 4.37
C LEU A 348 1.98 -10.79 4.24
N GLY A 349 0.88 -10.14 3.84
CA GLY A 349 0.77 -8.69 3.82
C GLY A 349 0.88 -8.05 5.20
N GLY A 350 0.21 -8.66 6.19
CA GLY A 350 0.12 -8.16 7.57
C GLY A 350 1.36 -8.38 8.44
N ILE A 351 2.28 -9.28 8.09
CA ILE A 351 3.50 -9.55 8.90
C ILE A 351 4.48 -8.37 8.86
N GLY A 352 4.64 -7.73 7.72
CA GLY A 352 5.55 -6.59 7.52
C GLY A 352 6.72 -6.88 6.58
N PHE A 353 7.02 -5.91 5.73
CA PHE A 353 8.06 -6.01 4.70
C PHE A 353 9.47 -6.34 5.24
N PRO A 354 9.94 -5.77 6.38
CA PRO A 354 11.24 -6.14 6.94
C PRO A 354 11.34 -7.61 7.30
N ILE A 355 10.22 -8.24 7.68
CA ILE A 355 10.16 -9.67 8.02
C ILE A 355 10.20 -10.50 6.74
N LEU A 356 9.47 -10.09 5.70
CA LEU A 356 9.53 -10.74 4.38
C LEU A 356 10.94 -10.71 3.79
N VAL A 357 11.66 -9.57 3.93
CA VAL A 357 13.08 -9.47 3.53
C VAL A 357 13.96 -10.41 4.37
N ASN A 358 13.72 -10.49 5.67
CA ASN A 358 14.45 -11.42 6.54
C ASN A 358 14.15 -12.89 6.16
N PHE A 359 12.91 -13.24 5.80
CA PHE A 359 12.57 -14.56 5.28
C PHE A 359 13.31 -14.90 3.99
N LYS A 360 13.42 -13.96 3.06
CA LYS A 360 14.22 -14.14 1.85
C LYS A 360 15.67 -14.54 2.22
N ASP A 361 16.27 -13.82 3.17
CA ASP A 361 17.66 -14.10 3.57
C ASP A 361 17.79 -15.48 4.23
N ILE A 362 16.77 -15.88 5.03
CA ILE A 362 16.69 -17.20 5.64
C ILE A 362 16.54 -18.29 4.56
N ILE A 363 15.63 -18.12 3.62
CA ILE A 363 15.37 -19.08 2.53
C ILE A 363 16.64 -19.22 1.66
N LEU A 364 17.25 -18.10 1.26
CA LEU A 364 18.49 -18.12 0.46
C LEU A 364 19.65 -18.79 1.19
N TYR A 365 19.75 -18.61 2.51
CA TYR A 365 20.74 -19.30 3.32
C TYR A 365 20.52 -20.82 3.31
N HIS A 366 19.28 -21.27 3.54
CA HIS A 366 18.97 -22.71 3.52
C HIS A 366 19.10 -23.32 2.13
N LEU A 367 18.70 -22.60 1.07
CA LEU A 367 18.87 -23.05 -0.31
C LEU A 367 20.35 -23.16 -0.69
N ARG A 368 21.18 -22.16 -0.33
CA ARG A 368 22.64 -22.23 -0.57
C ARG A 368 23.29 -23.37 0.20
N ARG A 369 22.85 -23.62 1.43
CA ARG A 369 23.33 -24.72 2.26
C ARG A 369 22.90 -26.07 1.68
N LEU A 370 21.66 -26.20 1.22
CA LEU A 370 21.14 -27.39 0.55
C LEU A 370 21.90 -27.64 -0.77
N TRP A 371 22.10 -26.58 -1.57
CA TRP A 371 22.86 -26.65 -2.81
C TRP A 371 24.31 -27.09 -2.58
N HIS A 372 24.94 -26.53 -1.54
CA HIS A 372 26.32 -26.94 -1.15
C HIS A 372 26.33 -28.40 -0.71
N PHE A 373 25.36 -28.85 0.08
CA PHE A 373 25.23 -30.26 0.48
C PHE A 373 25.01 -31.16 -0.73
N LEU A 374 24.12 -30.84 -1.64
CA LEU A 374 23.88 -31.64 -2.87
C LEU A 374 25.12 -31.74 -3.77
N ARG A 375 25.98 -30.69 -3.76
CA ARG A 375 27.21 -30.67 -4.57
C ARG A 375 28.40 -31.36 -3.92
N THR A 376 28.52 -31.28 -2.59
CA THR A 376 29.74 -31.72 -1.86
C THR A 376 29.50 -32.88 -0.91
N TRP A 377 28.23 -33.28 -0.68
CA TRP A 377 27.79 -34.25 0.33
C TRP A 377 28.28 -33.92 1.76
N HIS A 378 28.74 -32.69 2.00
CA HIS A 378 29.19 -32.22 3.31
C HIS A 378 28.32 -31.03 3.75
N TRP A 379 27.87 -31.04 5.02
CA TRP A 379 27.18 -29.92 5.61
C TRP A 379 28.15 -28.80 5.94
N ASP A 380 27.92 -27.61 5.39
CA ASP A 380 28.72 -26.43 5.75
C ASP A 380 28.45 -26.09 7.24
N GLY A 381 29.48 -26.21 8.08
CA GLY A 381 29.40 -26.04 9.53
C GLY A 381 29.21 -24.60 9.99
N LYS A 382 29.15 -23.64 9.07
CA LYS A 382 28.97 -22.24 9.39
C LYS A 382 27.56 -22.00 9.92
N ARG A 383 27.40 -21.76 11.23
CA ARG A 383 26.15 -21.36 11.85
C ARG A 383 26.07 -19.84 11.87
N PHE A 384 25.08 -19.26 11.18
CA PHE A 384 24.75 -17.84 11.34
C PHE A 384 23.93 -17.65 12.62
N TYR A 385 24.52 -17.08 13.65
CA TYR A 385 23.91 -16.90 14.98
C TYR A 385 22.77 -15.85 15.00
N HIS A 386 22.61 -15.02 13.96
CA HIS A 386 21.64 -13.93 13.91
C HIS A 386 20.68 -13.99 12.70
N LEU A 387 20.27 -15.20 12.28
CA LEU A 387 19.35 -15.36 11.16
C LEU A 387 17.97 -14.70 11.43
N TYR A 388 17.51 -14.76 12.67
CA TYR A 388 16.23 -14.18 13.07
C TYR A 388 16.45 -12.91 13.87
N ASN A 389 15.96 -11.78 13.35
CA ASN A 389 15.93 -10.52 14.07
C ASN A 389 14.94 -10.59 15.25
N LEU A 390 15.22 -9.84 16.35
CA LEU A 390 14.34 -9.78 17.52
C LEU A 390 12.90 -9.41 17.13
N ASN A 391 12.76 -8.41 16.25
CA ASN A 391 11.47 -7.98 15.72
C ASN A 391 10.73 -9.13 15.01
N THR A 392 11.41 -9.89 14.16
CA THR A 392 10.85 -11.04 13.44
C THR A 392 10.33 -12.10 14.42
N LYS A 393 11.10 -12.44 15.46
CA LYS A 393 10.68 -13.43 16.47
C LYS A 393 9.42 -12.99 17.22
N ILE A 394 9.39 -11.74 17.70
CA ILE A 394 8.24 -11.22 18.45
C ILE A 394 6.98 -11.22 17.57
N VAL A 395 7.06 -10.67 16.35
CA VAL A 395 5.91 -10.58 15.47
C VAL A 395 5.38 -11.95 15.09
N LEU A 396 6.23 -12.90 14.74
CA LEU A 396 5.80 -14.25 14.36
C LEU A 396 5.13 -14.99 15.50
N ILE A 397 5.73 -14.95 16.71
CA ILE A 397 5.15 -15.65 17.87
C ILE A 397 3.80 -15.04 18.25
N VAL A 398 3.72 -13.71 18.35
CA VAL A 398 2.47 -13.06 18.75
C VAL A 398 1.40 -13.23 17.65
N THR A 399 1.77 -13.13 16.37
CA THR A 399 0.85 -13.39 15.25
C THR A 399 0.30 -14.81 15.30
N PHE A 400 1.18 -15.80 15.49
CA PHE A 400 0.77 -17.20 15.61
C PHE A 400 -0.17 -17.44 16.80
N LEU A 401 0.18 -16.89 17.98
CA LEU A 401 -0.67 -17.00 19.17
C LEU A 401 -2.06 -16.38 18.95
N LEU A 402 -2.13 -15.17 18.38
CA LEU A 402 -3.40 -14.50 18.09
C LEU A 402 -4.25 -15.28 17.08
N LEU A 403 -3.64 -15.84 16.04
CA LEU A 403 -4.35 -16.66 15.07
C LEU A 403 -4.89 -17.95 15.68
N VAL A 404 -4.08 -18.66 16.46
CA VAL A 404 -4.51 -19.91 17.10
C VAL A 404 -5.62 -19.64 18.12
N LEU A 405 -5.43 -18.67 19.01
CA LEU A 405 -6.43 -18.31 20.03
C LEU A 405 -7.73 -17.80 19.37
N GLY A 406 -7.63 -16.98 18.32
CA GLY A 406 -8.78 -16.50 17.57
C GLY A 406 -9.53 -17.65 16.88
N THR A 407 -8.81 -18.53 16.16
CA THR A 407 -9.40 -19.68 15.47
C THR A 407 -10.12 -20.62 16.42
N VAL A 408 -9.46 -21.00 17.52
CA VAL A 408 -10.05 -21.88 18.52
C VAL A 408 -11.24 -21.22 19.20
N GLY A 409 -11.12 -19.92 19.57
CA GLY A 409 -12.21 -19.18 20.21
C GLY A 409 -13.44 -19.09 19.32
N ILE A 410 -13.29 -18.70 18.05
CA ILE A 410 -14.40 -18.62 17.09
C ILE A 410 -14.98 -20.01 16.83
N ALA A 411 -14.14 -21.04 16.64
CA ALA A 411 -14.61 -22.41 16.44
C ALA A 411 -15.46 -22.89 17.63
N VAL A 412 -15.04 -22.65 18.86
CA VAL A 412 -15.77 -23.09 20.07
C VAL A 412 -17.15 -22.45 20.18
N PHE A 413 -17.24 -21.13 19.95
CA PHE A 413 -18.51 -20.41 20.13
C PHE A 413 -19.47 -20.54 18.94
N GLU A 414 -18.94 -20.65 17.70
CA GLU A 414 -19.78 -20.66 16.50
C GLU A 414 -19.98 -22.04 15.89
N TRP A 415 -19.45 -23.12 16.48
CA TRP A 415 -19.50 -24.48 15.94
C TRP A 415 -20.89 -24.97 15.60
N ASN A 416 -21.86 -24.68 16.48
CA ASN A 416 -23.26 -25.07 16.33
C ASN A 416 -24.19 -23.87 16.06
N ALA A 417 -23.62 -22.65 15.90
CA ALA A 417 -24.34 -21.41 15.60
C ALA A 417 -24.12 -21.04 14.13
N ALA A 418 -23.25 -20.07 13.85
CA ALA A 418 -23.01 -19.59 12.48
C ALA A 418 -22.45 -20.65 11.54
N PHE A 419 -21.73 -21.66 12.06
CA PHE A 419 -21.20 -22.78 11.25
C PHE A 419 -22.09 -24.03 11.27
N ALA A 420 -23.32 -23.93 11.74
CA ALA A 420 -24.25 -25.05 11.75
C ALA A 420 -24.50 -25.53 10.31
N GLY A 421 -24.50 -26.87 10.10
CA GLY A 421 -24.71 -27.47 8.77
C GLY A 421 -23.48 -27.57 7.87
N MET A 422 -22.34 -26.92 8.21
CA MET A 422 -21.09 -27.06 7.49
C MET A 422 -20.37 -28.36 7.83
N SER A 423 -19.55 -28.88 6.88
CA SER A 423 -18.66 -30.01 7.17
C SER A 423 -17.60 -29.63 8.20
N VAL A 424 -16.98 -30.61 8.86
CA VAL A 424 -15.93 -30.36 9.85
C VAL A 424 -14.74 -29.61 9.23
N ALA A 425 -14.38 -29.91 7.99
CA ALA A 425 -13.32 -29.23 7.27
C ALA A 425 -13.68 -27.77 6.99
N ASP A 426 -14.91 -27.51 6.54
CA ASP A 426 -15.41 -26.16 6.28
C ASP A 426 -15.43 -25.33 7.58
N LYS A 427 -15.89 -25.90 8.69
CA LYS A 427 -15.92 -25.24 10.01
C LYS A 427 -14.54 -24.74 10.43
N TRP A 428 -13.52 -25.60 10.32
CA TRP A 428 -12.14 -25.20 10.65
C TRP A 428 -11.58 -24.16 9.69
N THR A 429 -11.85 -24.29 8.40
CA THR A 429 -11.43 -23.33 7.37
C THR A 429 -12.08 -21.97 7.64
N GLN A 430 -13.39 -21.95 7.90
CA GLN A 430 -14.13 -20.72 8.21
C GLN A 430 -13.69 -20.09 9.54
N ALA A 431 -13.44 -20.89 10.57
CA ALA A 431 -12.92 -20.40 11.86
C ALA A 431 -11.53 -19.76 11.67
N PHE A 432 -10.64 -20.38 10.90
CA PHE A 432 -9.31 -19.84 10.60
C PHE A 432 -9.40 -18.56 9.77
N PHE A 433 -10.25 -18.55 8.74
CA PHE A 433 -10.47 -17.37 7.90
C PHE A 433 -11.02 -16.20 8.73
N ASN A 434 -12.07 -16.45 9.53
CA ASN A 434 -12.69 -15.43 10.38
C ASN A 434 -11.81 -15.01 11.58
N ALA A 435 -10.78 -15.75 11.94
CA ALA A 435 -9.75 -15.32 12.89
C ALA A 435 -8.64 -14.48 12.20
N THR A 436 -8.42 -14.69 10.91
CA THR A 436 -7.42 -13.96 10.12
C THR A 436 -7.93 -12.61 9.66
N CYS A 437 -9.17 -12.52 9.19
CA CYS A 437 -9.77 -11.30 8.63
C CYS A 437 -9.83 -10.11 9.60
N PRO A 438 -10.17 -10.26 10.90
CA PRO A 438 -10.16 -9.15 11.86
C PRO A 438 -8.79 -8.53 12.04
N ARG A 439 -7.72 -9.20 11.63
CA ARG A 439 -6.36 -8.67 11.68
C ARG A 439 -6.04 -7.80 10.47
N THR A 440 -6.91 -6.80 10.25
CA THR A 440 -6.80 -5.72 9.27
C THR A 440 -7.09 -6.07 7.81
N ALA A 441 -7.86 -7.14 7.54
CA ALA A 441 -8.23 -7.49 6.16
C ALA A 441 -9.68 -7.23 5.80
N GLY A 442 -10.60 -7.29 6.76
CA GLY A 442 -11.99 -6.86 6.58
C GLY A 442 -12.90 -7.75 5.73
N PHE A 443 -12.40 -8.82 5.14
CA PHE A 443 -13.26 -9.77 4.45
C PHE A 443 -14.22 -10.48 5.41
N THR A 444 -15.42 -10.77 4.95
CA THR A 444 -16.44 -11.47 5.71
C THR A 444 -16.98 -12.66 4.91
N SER A 445 -17.00 -13.84 5.53
CA SER A 445 -17.62 -15.04 4.96
C SER A 445 -18.94 -15.39 5.62
N VAL A 446 -19.23 -14.79 6.77
CA VAL A 446 -20.46 -14.94 7.52
C VAL A 446 -21.01 -13.56 7.89
N ASP A 447 -22.31 -13.47 8.13
CA ASP A 447 -22.91 -12.24 8.65
C ASP A 447 -22.46 -12.00 10.09
N LEU A 448 -21.59 -10.98 10.27
CA LEU A 448 -21.05 -10.64 11.58
C LEU A 448 -22.13 -10.16 12.56
N ALA A 449 -23.23 -9.59 12.08
CA ALA A 449 -24.32 -9.14 12.93
C ALA A 449 -25.09 -10.32 13.58
N GLY A 450 -25.00 -11.51 12.99
CA GLY A 450 -25.60 -12.74 13.52
C GLY A 450 -24.70 -13.52 14.50
N LEU A 451 -23.44 -13.08 14.71
CA LEU A 451 -22.52 -13.77 15.62
C LEU A 451 -22.86 -13.55 17.10
N GLY A 452 -22.50 -14.52 17.94
CA GLY A 452 -22.64 -14.40 19.39
C GLY A 452 -21.81 -13.25 19.99
N VAL A 453 -22.28 -12.67 21.09
CA VAL A 453 -21.58 -11.55 21.77
C VAL A 453 -20.15 -11.94 22.16
N GLN A 454 -19.94 -13.19 22.56
CA GLN A 454 -18.63 -13.73 22.93
C GLN A 454 -17.66 -13.69 21.75
N THR A 455 -18.14 -14.09 20.58
CA THR A 455 -17.37 -14.05 19.33
C THR A 455 -17.09 -12.60 18.93
N LEU A 456 -18.05 -11.69 19.06
CA LEU A 456 -17.85 -10.27 18.78
C LEU A 456 -16.81 -9.61 19.69
N LEU A 457 -16.71 -10.03 20.95
CA LEU A 457 -15.65 -9.57 21.86
C LEU A 457 -14.26 -10.07 21.43
N ILE A 458 -14.16 -11.32 20.97
CA ILE A 458 -12.91 -11.85 20.38
C ILE A 458 -12.56 -11.04 19.12
N TYR A 459 -13.55 -10.79 18.26
CA TYR A 459 -13.37 -9.96 17.06
C TYR A 459 -12.87 -8.56 17.41
N LEU A 460 -13.50 -7.86 18.36
CA LEU A 460 -13.07 -6.52 18.81
C LEU A 460 -11.63 -6.51 19.28
N PHE A 461 -11.21 -7.52 20.02
CA PHE A 461 -9.82 -7.65 20.46
C PHE A 461 -8.88 -7.87 19.26
N LEU A 462 -9.23 -8.77 18.34
CA LEU A 462 -8.42 -9.04 17.14
C LEU A 462 -8.39 -7.84 16.17
N LEU A 463 -9.50 -7.09 16.04
CA LEU A 463 -9.58 -5.83 15.28
C LEU A 463 -8.61 -4.79 15.84
N TRP A 464 -8.56 -4.65 17.17
CA TRP A 464 -7.73 -3.66 17.85
C TRP A 464 -6.23 -3.97 17.73
N VAL A 465 -5.83 -5.26 17.79
CA VAL A 465 -4.45 -5.71 17.57
C VAL A 465 -4.21 -6.00 16.09
N GLY A 466 -3.76 -5.01 15.35
CA GLY A 466 -3.49 -5.08 13.92
C GLY A 466 -2.29 -5.94 13.51
N GLY A 467 -1.65 -5.61 12.40
CA GLY A 467 -0.48 -6.32 11.89
C GLY A 467 0.87 -5.83 12.41
N GLY A 468 1.94 -6.33 11.81
CA GLY A 468 3.32 -5.94 12.12
C GLY A 468 3.66 -4.51 11.70
N SER A 469 4.72 -3.96 12.26
CA SER A 469 5.24 -2.66 11.84
C SER A 469 5.74 -2.71 10.40
N GLN A 470 5.51 -1.64 9.62
CA GLN A 470 5.86 -1.56 8.20
C GLN A 470 5.22 -2.68 7.36
N SER A 471 3.94 -2.93 7.59
CA SER A 471 3.10 -3.85 6.81
C SER A 471 2.00 -3.07 6.08
N THR A 472 1.25 -3.77 5.25
CA THR A 472 0.02 -3.25 4.64
C THR A 472 -1.09 -3.01 5.67
N ALA A 473 -1.04 -3.73 6.79
CA ALA A 473 -2.00 -3.68 7.90
C ALA A 473 -1.98 -2.34 8.66
N GLY A 474 -3.12 -1.90 9.19
CA GLY A 474 -3.26 -0.72 10.04
C GLY A 474 -3.28 -1.04 11.55
N GLY A 475 -3.98 -0.24 12.33
CA GLY A 475 -4.23 -0.43 13.76
C GLY A 475 -3.01 -0.35 14.66
N ILE A 476 -3.19 -0.79 15.92
CA ILE A 476 -2.08 -0.94 16.85
C ILE A 476 -1.21 -2.11 16.41
N LYS A 477 0.06 -1.81 16.17
CA LYS A 477 0.97 -2.82 15.66
C LYS A 477 1.21 -3.93 16.69
N VAL A 478 1.28 -5.18 16.22
CA VAL A 478 1.62 -6.36 17.03
C VAL A 478 2.85 -6.12 17.89
N ASN A 479 3.85 -5.40 17.37
CA ASN A 479 5.06 -5.05 18.10
C ASN A 479 4.76 -4.17 19.33
N ALA A 480 3.90 -3.13 19.15
CA ALA A 480 3.54 -2.23 20.24
C ALA A 480 2.74 -2.99 21.31
N PHE A 481 1.77 -3.82 20.90
CA PHE A 481 1.02 -4.69 21.81
C PHE A 481 1.94 -5.64 22.57
N ALA A 482 2.86 -6.32 21.87
CA ALA A 482 3.82 -7.24 22.51
C ALA A 482 4.70 -6.53 23.55
N VAL A 483 5.21 -5.33 23.22
CA VAL A 483 6.04 -4.54 24.15
C VAL A 483 5.24 -4.14 25.39
N VAL A 484 3.98 -3.75 25.24
CA VAL A 484 3.11 -3.39 26.39
C VAL A 484 2.86 -4.60 27.29
N VAL A 485 2.56 -5.78 26.71
CA VAL A 485 2.36 -7.02 27.46
C VAL A 485 3.65 -7.44 28.17
N LEU A 486 4.80 -7.39 27.50
CA LEU A 486 6.10 -7.71 28.09
C LEU A 486 6.46 -6.75 29.23
N ASN A 487 6.18 -5.46 29.07
CA ASN A 487 6.38 -4.46 30.13
C ASN A 487 5.48 -4.73 31.34
N LEU A 488 4.21 -5.07 31.10
CA LEU A 488 3.29 -5.46 32.17
C LEU A 488 3.83 -6.68 32.95
N VAL A 489 4.28 -7.71 32.24
CA VAL A 489 4.88 -8.92 32.87
C VAL A 489 6.15 -8.57 33.67
N ALA A 490 6.99 -7.66 33.16
CA ALA A 490 8.19 -7.20 33.85
C ALA A 490 7.84 -6.47 35.16
N VAL A 491 6.84 -5.57 35.12
CA VAL A 491 6.34 -4.87 36.32
C VAL A 491 5.78 -5.87 37.36
N LEU A 492 4.96 -6.84 36.91
CA LEU A 492 4.40 -7.87 37.80
C LEU A 492 5.48 -8.78 38.44
N ARG A 493 6.61 -8.96 37.75
CA ARG A 493 7.77 -9.71 38.24
C ARG A 493 8.73 -8.86 39.10
N GLY A 494 8.49 -7.56 39.22
CA GLY A 494 9.37 -6.64 39.92
C GLY A 494 10.72 -6.41 39.27
N THR A 495 10.84 -6.65 37.95
CA THR A 495 12.09 -6.42 37.18
C THR A 495 12.11 -5.00 36.60
N GLU A 496 13.22 -4.27 36.80
CA GLU A 496 13.39 -2.91 36.26
C GLU A 496 13.56 -2.89 34.73
N ARG A 497 14.01 -4.01 34.16
CA ARG A 497 14.33 -4.13 32.75
C ARG A 497 13.41 -5.11 32.05
N VAL A 498 13.00 -4.76 30.86
CA VAL A 498 12.20 -5.65 30.00
C VAL A 498 13.14 -6.43 29.09
N GLU A 499 13.35 -7.69 29.40
CA GLU A 499 14.25 -8.59 28.67
C GLU A 499 13.46 -9.65 27.89
N VAL A 500 13.81 -9.85 26.63
CA VAL A 500 13.20 -10.88 25.77
C VAL A 500 14.24 -11.47 24.81
N PHE A 501 14.30 -12.80 24.72
CA PHE A 501 15.25 -13.54 23.87
C PHE A 501 16.73 -13.13 24.07
N GLY A 502 17.13 -12.83 25.32
CA GLY A 502 18.48 -12.42 25.67
C GLY A 502 18.84 -10.99 25.22
N ARG A 503 17.86 -10.13 25.02
CA ARG A 503 18.05 -8.71 24.72
C ARG A 503 17.13 -7.84 25.55
N GLU A 504 17.62 -6.68 25.98
CA GLU A 504 16.87 -5.64 26.67
C GLU A 504 16.13 -4.78 25.65
N LEU A 505 14.86 -4.45 25.93
CA LEU A 505 14.08 -3.51 25.14
C LEU A 505 14.42 -2.08 25.53
N SER A 506 14.56 -1.20 24.55
CA SER A 506 14.87 0.21 24.80
C SER A 506 13.70 0.92 25.50
N HIS A 507 14.00 1.81 26.46
CA HIS A 507 13.01 2.65 27.14
C HIS A 507 12.15 3.48 26.16
N ASP A 508 12.72 3.93 25.05
CA ASP A 508 12.00 4.65 24.00
C ASP A 508 10.93 3.79 23.34
N SER A 509 11.21 2.52 23.09
CA SER A 509 10.22 1.57 22.51
C SER A 509 9.07 1.34 23.48
N ILE A 510 9.35 1.17 24.77
CA ILE A 510 8.34 0.96 25.82
C ILE A 510 7.45 2.21 25.93
N ARG A 511 8.05 3.40 26.03
CA ARG A 511 7.33 4.67 26.16
C ARG A 511 6.44 4.96 24.95
N ARG A 512 6.94 4.75 23.74
CA ARG A 512 6.17 4.93 22.51
C ARG A 512 5.02 3.93 22.40
N SER A 513 5.23 2.67 22.76
CA SER A 513 4.19 1.63 22.72
C SER A 513 3.06 1.94 23.70
N ASN A 514 3.39 2.31 24.96
CA ASN A 514 2.40 2.72 25.96
C ASN A 514 1.61 3.96 25.48
N ALA A 515 2.29 4.97 24.93
CA ALA A 515 1.64 6.16 24.38
C ALA A 515 0.68 5.82 23.22
N THR A 516 1.07 4.91 22.31
CA THR A 516 0.21 4.47 21.21
C THR A 516 -1.08 3.84 21.72
N VAL A 517 -0.99 2.95 22.71
CA VAL A 517 -2.16 2.26 23.29
C VAL A 517 -3.09 3.25 23.98
N VAL A 518 -2.56 4.11 24.85
CA VAL A 518 -3.37 5.12 25.57
C VAL A 518 -4.05 6.09 24.61
N MET A 519 -3.32 6.57 23.60
CA MET A 519 -3.89 7.48 22.59
C MET A 519 -4.98 6.80 21.76
N SER A 520 -4.82 5.52 21.41
CA SER A 520 -5.84 4.80 20.62
C SER A 520 -7.15 4.69 21.40
N PHE A 521 -7.09 4.38 22.70
CA PHE A 521 -8.29 4.37 23.54
C PHE A 521 -8.94 5.75 23.66
N GLY A 522 -8.13 6.81 23.85
CA GLY A 522 -8.65 8.17 23.94
C GLY A 522 -9.37 8.61 22.67
N VAL A 523 -8.79 8.31 21.48
CA VAL A 523 -9.41 8.64 20.19
C VAL A 523 -10.66 7.79 19.96
N LEU A 524 -10.62 6.48 20.27
CA LEU A 524 -11.80 5.62 20.16
C LEU A 524 -12.96 6.14 21.01
N LEU A 525 -12.74 6.43 22.28
CA LEU A 525 -13.77 6.97 23.18
C LEU A 525 -14.37 8.28 22.66
N LEU A 526 -13.51 9.18 22.15
CA LEU A 526 -13.96 10.44 21.57
C LEU A 526 -14.90 10.22 20.37
N PHE A 527 -14.49 9.38 19.40
CA PHE A 527 -15.27 9.14 18.19
C PHE A 527 -16.55 8.34 18.48
N VAL A 528 -16.48 7.33 19.35
CA VAL A 528 -17.68 6.59 19.80
C VAL A 528 -18.68 7.55 20.45
N PHE A 529 -18.22 8.47 21.30
CA PHE A 529 -19.08 9.47 21.94
C PHE A 529 -19.73 10.39 20.90
N ILE A 530 -18.96 10.96 19.95
CA ILE A 530 -19.49 11.86 18.94
C ILE A 530 -20.50 11.14 18.02
N ILE A 531 -20.15 9.93 17.52
CA ILE A 531 -21.04 9.19 16.62
C ILE A 531 -22.29 8.72 17.36
N SER A 532 -22.21 8.36 18.65
CA SER A 532 -23.40 8.02 19.42
C SER A 532 -24.38 9.18 19.63
N MET A 533 -23.87 10.42 19.58
CA MET A 533 -24.73 11.62 19.61
C MET A 533 -25.40 11.87 18.24
N LEU A 534 -24.74 11.55 17.14
CA LEU A 534 -25.26 11.76 15.79
C LEU A 534 -26.24 10.66 15.36
N GLU A 535 -26.08 9.44 15.89
CA GLU A 535 -26.87 8.25 15.54
C GLU A 535 -27.69 7.75 16.76
N PRO A 536 -28.66 8.55 17.26
CA PRO A 536 -29.48 8.15 18.40
C PRO A 536 -30.35 6.95 18.01
N GLY A 537 -30.29 5.86 18.76
CA GLY A 537 -31.03 4.63 18.49
C GLY A 537 -30.20 3.48 17.94
N THR A 538 -28.96 3.74 17.57
CA THR A 538 -28.02 2.69 17.18
C THR A 538 -27.36 2.06 18.40
N SER A 539 -27.15 0.72 18.39
CA SER A 539 -26.53 0.03 19.52
C SER A 539 -25.09 0.50 19.74
N LEU A 540 -24.72 0.75 21.00
CA LEU A 540 -23.36 1.15 21.37
C LEU A 540 -22.32 0.14 20.90
N LEU A 541 -22.66 -1.16 20.91
CA LEU A 541 -21.77 -2.22 20.43
C LEU A 541 -21.48 -2.05 18.94
N ALA A 542 -22.50 -1.76 18.11
CA ALA A 542 -22.31 -1.55 16.67
C ALA A 542 -21.46 -0.30 16.39
N ILE A 543 -21.70 0.81 17.09
CA ILE A 543 -20.89 2.03 16.95
C ILE A 543 -19.45 1.77 17.38
N THR A 544 -19.24 1.09 18.51
CA THR A 544 -17.89 0.76 18.98
C THR A 544 -17.16 -0.15 18.02
N PHE A 545 -17.84 -1.16 17.49
CA PHE A 545 -17.28 -2.08 16.51
C PHE A 545 -16.84 -1.34 15.23
N GLU A 546 -17.68 -0.45 14.72
CA GLU A 546 -17.40 0.37 13.55
C GLU A 546 -16.19 1.30 13.79
N CYS A 547 -16.14 1.99 14.95
CA CYS A 547 -15.03 2.87 15.30
C CYS A 547 -13.72 2.11 15.46
N VAL A 548 -13.74 0.93 16.11
CA VAL A 548 -12.54 0.08 16.24
C VAL A 548 -12.09 -0.41 14.87
N SER A 549 -13.01 -0.85 14.02
CA SER A 549 -12.74 -1.28 12.65
C SER A 549 -12.15 -0.15 11.81
N ALA A 550 -12.70 1.06 11.89
CA ALA A 550 -12.22 2.23 11.18
C ALA A 550 -10.83 2.68 11.64
N LEU A 551 -10.61 2.84 12.96
CA LEU A 551 -9.32 3.26 13.51
C LEU A 551 -8.23 2.23 13.24
N SER A 552 -8.56 0.95 13.33
CA SER A 552 -7.63 -0.13 13.06
C SER A 552 -7.49 -0.43 11.56
N THR A 553 -8.25 0.28 10.71
CA THR A 553 -8.29 0.08 9.25
C THR A 553 -8.51 -1.39 8.89
N VAL A 554 -9.57 -2.01 9.40
CA VAL A 554 -9.86 -3.44 9.22
C VAL A 554 -10.93 -3.68 8.16
N GLY A 555 -12.07 -2.96 8.22
CA GLY A 555 -13.14 -3.09 7.25
C GLY A 555 -14.32 -3.98 7.63
N SER A 556 -14.23 -4.68 8.75
CA SER A 556 -15.38 -5.45 9.26
C SER A 556 -16.44 -4.52 9.83
N SER A 557 -17.71 -4.75 9.51
CA SER A 557 -18.87 -4.00 9.98
C SER A 557 -19.99 -4.92 10.44
N LEU A 558 -20.79 -4.46 11.38
CA LEU A 558 -22.06 -5.10 11.78
C LEU A 558 -23.24 -4.59 10.92
N ASN A 559 -23.02 -4.38 9.62
CA ASN A 559 -23.97 -3.81 8.66
C ASN A 559 -24.44 -2.38 9.04
N LEU A 560 -23.60 -1.64 9.80
CA LEU A 560 -23.90 -0.29 10.24
C LEU A 560 -23.51 0.76 9.18
N THR A 561 -22.35 0.62 8.54
CA THR A 561 -21.77 1.63 7.62
C THR A 561 -22.76 2.15 6.56
N PRO A 562 -23.53 1.30 5.84
CA PRO A 562 -24.49 1.80 4.83
C PRO A 562 -25.65 2.60 5.42
N ARG A 563 -25.94 2.44 6.71
CA ARG A 563 -27.06 3.08 7.42
C ARG A 563 -26.68 4.39 8.09
N LEU A 564 -25.38 4.70 8.17
CA LEU A 564 -24.89 5.93 8.78
C LEU A 564 -25.32 7.17 7.99
N GLY A 565 -25.63 8.24 8.69
CA GLY A 565 -25.79 9.57 8.09
C GLY A 565 -24.49 10.10 7.49
N ASP A 566 -24.60 11.09 6.62
CA ASP A 566 -23.44 11.64 5.90
C ASP A 566 -22.38 12.22 6.85
N ASP A 567 -22.80 12.89 7.93
CA ASP A 567 -21.86 13.41 8.95
C ASP A 567 -21.10 12.29 9.65
N SER A 568 -21.79 11.20 10.01
CA SER A 568 -21.19 10.03 10.63
C SER A 568 -20.24 9.31 9.67
N LYS A 569 -20.58 9.21 8.38
CA LYS A 569 -19.68 8.67 7.34
C LYS A 569 -18.39 9.49 7.22
N LEU A 570 -18.48 10.83 7.25
CA LEU A 570 -17.30 11.71 7.20
C LEU A 570 -16.41 11.54 8.43
N LEU A 571 -16.98 11.36 9.63
CA LEU A 571 -16.22 11.08 10.85
C LEU A 571 -15.54 9.71 10.80
N VAL A 572 -16.22 8.67 10.32
CA VAL A 572 -15.64 7.35 10.13
C VAL A 572 -14.51 7.40 9.08
N ALA A 573 -14.70 8.14 7.99
CA ALA A 573 -13.64 8.37 6.99
C ALA A 573 -12.42 9.07 7.60
N LEU A 574 -12.64 10.09 8.43
CA LEU A 574 -11.56 10.75 9.17
C LEU A 574 -10.85 9.77 10.12
N LEU A 575 -11.59 8.91 10.79
CA LEU A 575 -11.03 7.90 11.69
C LEU A 575 -10.16 6.86 10.94
N MET A 576 -10.60 6.40 9.76
CA MET A 576 -9.82 5.55 8.86
C MET A 576 -8.50 6.24 8.45
N PHE A 577 -8.56 7.50 8.08
CA PHE A 577 -7.39 8.29 7.71
C PHE A 577 -6.40 8.43 8.89
N VAL A 578 -6.90 8.75 10.10
CA VAL A 578 -6.10 8.84 11.33
C VAL A 578 -5.44 7.50 11.65
N GLY A 579 -6.18 6.39 11.52
CA GLY A 579 -5.68 5.03 11.70
C GLY A 579 -4.54 4.68 10.75
N ARG A 580 -4.70 5.02 9.46
CA ARG A 580 -3.71 4.72 8.41
C ARG A 580 -2.42 5.51 8.54
N VAL A 581 -2.49 6.81 8.76
CA VAL A 581 -1.31 7.68 8.94
C VAL A 581 -0.59 7.35 10.25
N GLY A 582 -1.33 6.90 11.25
CA GLY A 582 -0.85 6.56 12.58
C GLY A 582 -0.92 7.73 13.56
N LEU A 583 -1.53 7.49 14.71
CA LEU A 583 -1.79 8.51 15.75
C LEU A 583 -0.56 9.29 16.17
N ILE A 584 0.53 8.57 16.52
CA ILE A 584 1.78 9.23 16.93
C ILE A 584 2.36 10.07 15.79
N THR A 585 2.34 9.57 14.57
CA THR A 585 2.88 10.27 13.39
C THR A 585 2.14 11.59 13.16
N LEU A 586 0.81 11.58 13.23
CA LEU A 586 -0.01 12.78 13.11
C LEU A 586 0.28 13.78 14.24
N MET A 587 0.35 13.33 15.49
CA MET A 587 0.63 14.20 16.64
C MET A 587 2.03 14.81 16.58
N LEU A 588 3.04 14.05 16.16
CA LEU A 588 4.40 14.55 15.94
C LEU A 588 4.46 15.57 14.77
N GLY A 589 3.53 15.48 13.83
CA GLY A 589 3.37 16.46 12.76
C GLY A 589 2.83 17.80 13.24
N ILE A 590 1.85 17.77 14.14
CA ILE A 590 1.11 18.94 14.62
C ILE A 590 1.81 19.61 15.79
N ILE A 591 2.35 18.82 16.74
CA ILE A 591 2.95 19.34 17.97
C ILE A 591 4.42 19.67 17.75
N LYS A 592 4.82 20.92 18.02
CA LYS A 592 6.22 21.34 17.98
C LYS A 592 7.01 20.61 19.07
N GLN A 593 8.00 19.81 18.67
CA GLN A 593 8.88 19.12 19.61
C GLN A 593 9.79 20.14 20.33
N LYS A 594 9.74 20.15 21.66
CA LYS A 594 10.71 20.88 22.49
C LYS A 594 11.92 19.98 22.74
N LYS A 595 13.07 20.32 22.17
CA LYS A 595 14.34 19.66 22.50
C LYS A 595 14.96 20.35 23.73
N HIS A 596 14.74 19.79 24.90
CA HIS A 596 15.46 20.18 26.12
C HIS A 596 16.73 19.34 26.23
N THR A 597 17.85 19.87 25.78
CA THR A 597 19.13 19.13 25.76
C THR A 597 20.13 19.66 26.79
N LYS A 598 19.82 20.75 27.48
CA LYS A 598 20.83 21.48 28.28
C LYS A 598 20.69 21.35 29.80
N TYR A 599 19.58 20.83 30.31
CA TYR A 599 19.37 20.62 31.75
C TYR A 599 18.39 19.49 32.03
N GLN A 600 18.53 18.87 33.20
CA GLN A 600 17.59 17.88 33.75
C GLN A 600 17.10 18.39 35.10
N TYR A 601 15.79 18.26 35.34
CA TYR A 601 15.22 18.49 36.66
C TYR A 601 15.49 17.30 37.59
N PRO A 602 15.61 17.50 38.90
CA PRO A 602 15.63 16.40 39.87
C PRO A 602 14.38 15.50 39.70
N SER A 603 14.56 14.20 39.83
CA SER A 603 13.45 13.23 39.78
C SER A 603 12.57 13.35 41.04
N GLY A 604 11.26 13.56 40.83
CA GLY A 604 10.25 13.50 41.91
C GLY A 604 9.51 12.15 41.85
N GLN A 605 9.16 11.62 43.01
CA GLN A 605 8.31 10.41 43.11
C GLN A 605 6.85 10.81 43.27
N ILE A 606 5.97 10.13 42.57
CA ILE A 606 4.51 10.24 42.71
C ILE A 606 4.01 8.92 43.29
N ILE A 607 3.20 9.00 44.32
CA ILE A 607 2.55 7.84 44.91
C ILE A 607 1.48 7.35 43.94
N ILE A 608 1.65 6.15 43.39
CA ILE A 608 0.72 5.57 42.41
C ILE A 608 -0.23 4.57 43.11
N ASN A 609 0.23 3.91 44.23
CA ASN A 609 -0.58 3.08 45.12
C ASN A 609 0.11 2.96 46.47
#